data_b5ac25274d41df36df7b99aa7a597f03
#
_entry.id   b5ac25274d41df36df7b99aa7a597f03
#
_cell.length_a   1.000
_cell.length_b   1.000
_cell.length_c   1.000
_cell.angle_alpha   90.00
_cell.angle_beta   90.00
_cell.angle_gamma   90.00
#
_symmetry.space_group_name_H-M   'P 1'
#
loop_
_entity.id
_entity.type
_entity.pdbx_description
1 polymer ?
#
loop_
_entity_poly.entity_id
_entity_poly.type
_entity_poly.pdbx_seq_one_letter_code
_entity_poly.pdbx_strand_id
1 'polypeptide(L)'
;EFFDIKGSYSYLNSAVRVVAAEGKTALQLPEGVTFKGQNSIPMDAMHGDRIIDVMKKFFADATFAADGKLNHTLDGEAKTKNYTLDGNNLTFNLYEGSETYKVNATSFPDEDGDRLFIIIPKQAAWLGGMVDLVEKEQAGLKLTEAQIAELEKEFMATFETFTVILSLSKK
;
A
#
# COMPACT_ATOMS: atom_id res chain seq x y z
N GLU A 1 -11.92 -22.74 -4.38
CA GLU A 1 -11.90 -22.46 -5.81
C GLU A 1 -11.22 -21.12 -6.09
N PHE A 2 -10.37 -21.09 -7.09
CA PHE A 2 -9.55 -19.92 -7.38
C PHE A 2 -10.09 -19.17 -8.59
N PHE A 3 -9.95 -17.86 -8.57
CA PHE A 3 -10.35 -17.04 -9.70
C PHE A 3 -9.13 -16.68 -10.55
N ASP A 4 -9.38 -16.22 -11.77
CA ASP A 4 -8.32 -15.78 -12.68
C ASP A 4 -8.23 -14.26 -12.63
N ILE A 5 -7.12 -13.74 -12.09
CA ILE A 5 -6.88 -12.31 -11.98
C ILE A 5 -6.41 -11.67 -13.30
N LYS A 6 -5.96 -12.49 -14.26
CA LYS A 6 -5.40 -11.96 -15.52
C LYS A 6 -6.38 -11.02 -16.21
N GLY A 7 -5.88 -9.92 -16.70
CA GLY A 7 -6.67 -8.92 -17.37
C GLY A 7 -6.21 -7.51 -17.06
N SER A 8 -6.88 -6.55 -17.67
CA SER A 8 -6.59 -5.13 -17.48
C SER A 8 -7.67 -4.50 -16.61
N TYR A 9 -7.23 -3.61 -15.73
CA TYR A 9 -8.08 -2.97 -14.72
C TYR A 9 -7.76 -1.50 -14.62
N SER A 10 -8.73 -0.73 -14.13
CA SER A 10 -8.52 0.67 -13.74
C SER A 10 -9.11 0.93 -12.37
N TYR A 11 -8.50 1.85 -11.63
CA TYR A 11 -8.97 2.25 -10.30
C TYR A 11 -10.40 2.81 -10.39
N LEU A 12 -11.28 2.32 -9.51
CA LEU A 12 -12.65 2.79 -9.43
C LEU A 12 -12.88 3.60 -8.16
N ASN A 13 -12.66 2.99 -7.00
CA ASN A 13 -12.77 3.68 -5.72
C ASN A 13 -12.02 2.93 -4.61
N SER A 14 -12.02 3.51 -3.43
CA SER A 14 -11.37 2.91 -2.27
C SER A 14 -12.09 3.31 -0.99
N ALA A 15 -11.85 2.54 0.06
CA ALA A 15 -12.29 2.83 1.41
C ALA A 15 -11.16 2.53 2.38
N VAL A 16 -11.06 3.31 3.46
CA VAL A 16 -10.04 3.12 4.49
C VAL A 16 -10.73 3.09 5.84
N ARG A 17 -10.34 2.13 6.67
CA ARG A 17 -10.75 2.08 8.06
C ARG A 17 -9.51 2.21 8.93
N VAL A 18 -9.49 3.23 9.78
CA VAL A 18 -8.36 3.51 10.69
C VAL A 18 -8.90 3.57 12.11
N VAL A 19 -8.33 2.75 12.98
CA VAL A 19 -8.66 2.74 14.42
C VAL A 19 -7.34 2.77 15.19
N ALA A 20 -7.15 3.77 16.03
CA ALA A 20 -5.97 3.87 16.88
C ALA A 20 -6.01 2.81 17.98
N ALA A 21 -4.85 2.29 18.35
CA ALA A 21 -4.74 1.45 19.55
C ALA A 21 -5.03 2.30 20.78
N GLU A 22 -5.53 1.67 21.85
CA GLU A 22 -5.92 2.36 23.07
C GLU A 22 -4.75 3.18 23.62
N GLY A 23 -5.03 4.45 23.92
CA GLY A 23 -4.04 5.36 24.49
C GLY A 23 -3.06 5.96 23.50
N LYS A 24 -3.15 5.63 22.23
CA LYS A 24 -2.23 6.15 21.21
C LYS A 24 -2.79 7.42 20.57
N THR A 25 -1.96 8.46 20.52
CA THR A 25 -2.33 9.75 19.91
C THR A 25 -1.39 10.16 18.78
N ALA A 26 -0.27 9.46 18.61
CA ALA A 26 0.72 9.77 17.60
C ALA A 26 1.55 8.54 17.26
N LEU A 27 2.12 8.54 16.07
CA LEU A 27 3.07 7.53 15.61
C LEU A 27 4.48 8.06 15.90
N GLN A 28 5.24 7.33 16.71
CA GLN A 28 6.63 7.69 17.00
C GLN A 28 7.52 7.33 15.79
N LEU A 29 8.44 8.22 15.47
CA LEU A 29 9.34 8.01 14.33
C LEU A 29 10.70 7.49 14.81
N PRO A 30 11.44 6.75 13.96
CA PRO A 30 12.79 6.32 14.30
C PRO A 30 13.72 7.49 14.54
N GLU A 31 14.81 7.25 15.26
CA GLU A 31 15.84 8.25 15.51
C GLU A 31 16.34 8.83 14.18
N GLY A 32 16.48 10.14 14.14
CA GLY A 32 16.94 10.85 12.94
C GLY A 32 15.87 11.10 11.91
N VAL A 33 14.65 10.62 12.12
CA VAL A 33 13.53 10.80 11.20
C VAL A 33 12.55 11.78 11.82
N THR A 34 12.17 12.79 11.03
CA THR A 34 11.21 13.80 11.49
C THR A 34 10.09 13.99 10.50
N PHE A 35 8.97 14.51 10.99
CA PHE A 35 7.83 14.93 10.19
C PHE A 35 7.48 16.34 10.63
N LYS A 36 7.64 17.31 9.74
CA LYS A 36 7.43 18.74 10.02
C LYS A 36 8.19 19.19 11.27
N GLY A 37 9.44 18.72 11.40
CA GLY A 37 10.32 19.09 12.51
C GLY A 37 10.07 18.35 13.81
N GLN A 38 9.11 17.43 13.84
CA GLN A 38 8.77 16.67 15.05
C GLN A 38 9.20 15.19 14.89
N ASN A 39 9.44 14.51 16.00
CA ASN A 39 9.81 13.11 16.00
C ASN A 39 8.61 12.15 16.04
N SER A 40 7.43 12.68 15.75
CA SER A 40 6.20 11.88 15.71
C SER A 40 5.22 12.48 14.72
N ILE A 41 4.27 11.66 14.26
CA ILE A 41 3.19 12.09 13.37
C ILE A 41 1.89 12.01 14.18
N PRO A 42 1.17 13.14 14.37
CA PRO A 42 -0.09 13.10 15.11
C PRO A 42 -1.12 12.25 14.39
N MET A 43 -1.99 11.63 15.19
CA MET A 43 -2.98 10.69 14.68
C MET A 43 -3.91 11.30 13.63
N ASP A 44 -4.26 12.58 13.79
CA ASP A 44 -5.15 13.27 12.86
C ASP A 44 -4.50 13.57 11.51
N ALA A 45 -3.18 13.37 11.37
CA ALA A 45 -2.49 13.48 10.10
C ALA A 45 -2.40 12.14 9.35
N MET A 46 -2.91 11.07 9.95
CA MET A 46 -2.78 9.71 9.41
C MET A 46 -4.16 9.08 9.14
N HIS A 47 -4.88 9.63 8.19
CA HIS A 47 -6.23 9.17 7.84
C HIS A 47 -6.28 8.30 6.57
N GLY A 48 -5.14 7.85 6.10
CA GLY A 48 -5.06 6.88 5.02
C GLY A 48 -5.01 7.45 3.61
N ASP A 49 -5.14 8.77 3.44
CA ASP A 49 -5.14 9.38 2.11
C ASP A 49 -3.86 9.11 1.33
N ARG A 50 -2.72 9.04 2.03
CA ARG A 50 -1.44 8.78 1.37
C ARG A 50 -1.38 7.40 0.71
N ILE A 51 -1.82 6.38 1.44
CA ILE A 51 -1.82 5.03 0.85
C ILE A 51 -2.83 4.94 -0.29
N ILE A 52 -3.96 5.63 -0.17
CA ILE A 52 -4.94 5.70 -1.25
C ILE A 52 -4.33 6.37 -2.48
N ASP A 53 -3.63 7.49 -2.32
CA ASP A 53 -3.00 8.20 -3.44
C ASP A 53 -1.98 7.31 -4.15
N VAL A 54 -1.16 6.59 -3.39
CA VAL A 54 -0.17 5.65 -3.96
C VAL A 54 -0.87 4.55 -4.73
N MET A 55 -1.89 3.94 -4.14
CA MET A 55 -2.62 2.84 -4.78
C MET A 55 -3.42 3.30 -5.99
N LYS A 56 -4.01 4.49 -5.92
CA LYS A 56 -4.75 5.08 -7.04
C LYS A 56 -3.84 5.28 -8.26
N LYS A 57 -2.64 5.78 -8.04
CA LYS A 57 -1.67 5.95 -9.12
C LYS A 57 -1.18 4.61 -9.65
N PHE A 58 -0.89 3.68 -8.73
CA PHE A 58 -0.39 2.36 -9.09
C PHE A 58 -1.39 1.58 -9.96
N PHE A 59 -2.68 1.65 -9.62
CA PHE A 59 -3.73 0.89 -10.28
C PHE A 59 -4.58 1.70 -11.26
N ALA A 60 -4.16 2.93 -11.60
CA ALA A 60 -4.90 3.74 -12.56
C ALA A 60 -5.07 3.00 -13.89
N ASP A 61 -4.05 2.26 -14.28
CA ASP A 61 -4.05 1.44 -15.50
C ASP A 61 -3.11 0.25 -15.25
N ALA A 62 -3.66 -0.90 -14.91
CA ALA A 62 -2.88 -2.06 -14.51
C ALA A 62 -3.33 -3.31 -15.25
N THR A 63 -2.36 -4.09 -15.74
CA THR A 63 -2.61 -5.37 -16.41
C THR A 63 -1.88 -6.48 -15.67
N PHE A 64 -2.63 -7.48 -15.23
CA PHE A 64 -2.06 -8.71 -14.67
C PHE A 64 -1.85 -9.70 -15.80
N ALA A 65 -0.60 -9.95 -16.14
CA ALA A 65 -0.23 -10.82 -17.26
C ALA A 65 -0.01 -12.26 -16.79
N ALA A 66 -0.03 -13.19 -17.74
CA ALA A 66 0.04 -14.62 -17.46
C ALA A 66 1.39 -15.07 -16.87
N ASP A 67 2.44 -14.29 -17.11
CA ASP A 67 3.81 -14.64 -16.70
C ASP A 67 4.20 -14.13 -15.30
N GLY A 68 3.23 -13.73 -14.50
CA GLY A 68 3.50 -13.17 -13.18
C GLY A 68 3.96 -11.72 -13.23
N LYS A 69 3.69 -11.03 -14.31
CA LYS A 69 4.04 -9.62 -14.47
C LYS A 69 2.82 -8.74 -14.32
N LEU A 70 2.98 -7.70 -13.52
CA LEU A 70 1.99 -6.65 -13.35
C LEU A 70 2.51 -5.42 -14.08
N ASN A 71 1.88 -5.09 -15.19
CA ASN A 71 2.26 -3.94 -16.02
C ASN A 71 1.35 -2.78 -15.69
N HIS A 72 1.93 -1.63 -15.41
CA HIS A 72 1.15 -0.43 -15.09
C HIS A 72 1.87 0.81 -15.59
N THR A 73 1.16 1.93 -15.56
CA THR A 73 1.72 3.22 -15.93
C THR A 73 1.77 4.09 -14.67
N LEU A 74 2.94 4.63 -14.37
CA LEU A 74 3.13 5.49 -13.22
C LEU A 74 3.80 6.79 -13.71
N ASP A 75 3.15 7.92 -13.46
CA ASP A 75 3.63 9.23 -13.88
C ASP A 75 3.97 9.29 -15.38
N GLY A 76 3.14 8.63 -16.20
CA GLY A 76 3.31 8.61 -17.65
C GLY A 76 4.30 7.59 -18.17
N GLU A 77 4.96 6.84 -17.28
CA GLU A 77 5.94 5.83 -17.66
C GLU A 77 5.42 4.42 -17.46
N ALA A 78 5.65 3.54 -18.44
CA ALA A 78 5.31 2.14 -18.31
C ALA A 78 6.26 1.45 -17.33
N LYS A 79 5.70 0.75 -16.37
CA LYS A 79 6.43 0.01 -15.35
C LYS A 79 5.99 -1.44 -15.32
N THR A 80 6.90 -2.32 -14.90
CA THR A 80 6.61 -3.73 -14.73
C THR A 80 7.02 -4.16 -13.33
N LYS A 81 6.09 -4.79 -12.62
CA LYS A 81 6.32 -5.35 -11.29
C LYS A 81 6.06 -6.85 -11.33
N ASN A 82 6.49 -7.54 -10.32
CA ASN A 82 6.18 -8.96 -10.17
C ASN A 82 4.97 -9.12 -9.25
N TYR A 83 4.14 -10.11 -9.53
CA TYR A 83 3.06 -10.49 -8.64
C TYR A 83 2.94 -12.01 -8.59
N THR A 84 2.35 -12.49 -7.51
CA THR A 84 1.91 -13.87 -7.39
C THR A 84 0.49 -13.89 -6.84
N LEU A 85 -0.28 -14.89 -7.25
CA LEU A 85 -1.61 -15.11 -6.70
C LEU A 85 -1.69 -16.56 -6.26
N ASP A 86 -1.92 -16.76 -4.97
CA ASP A 86 -2.11 -18.09 -4.39
C ASP A 86 -3.49 -18.11 -3.74
N GLY A 87 -4.45 -18.75 -4.41
CA GLY A 87 -5.84 -18.64 -4.02
C GLY A 87 -6.30 -17.20 -4.14
N ASN A 88 -6.66 -16.59 -3.02
CA ASN A 88 -7.03 -15.17 -2.95
C ASN A 88 -5.90 -14.30 -2.42
N ASN A 89 -4.74 -14.88 -2.13
CA ASN A 89 -3.60 -14.13 -1.61
C ASN A 89 -2.81 -13.55 -2.76
N LEU A 90 -2.92 -12.24 -2.93
CA LEU A 90 -2.19 -11.48 -3.94
C LEU A 90 -0.97 -10.85 -3.30
N THR A 91 0.20 -11.14 -3.86
CA THR A 91 1.45 -10.49 -3.42
C THR A 91 2.04 -9.77 -4.61
N PHE A 92 2.37 -8.50 -4.45
CA PHE A 92 2.99 -7.74 -5.52
C PHE A 92 4.05 -6.80 -4.95
N ASN A 93 5.03 -6.46 -5.80
CA ASN A 93 6.07 -5.51 -5.43
C ASN A 93 5.54 -4.10 -5.64
N LEU A 94 5.66 -3.25 -4.61
CA LEU A 94 5.24 -1.86 -4.73
C LEU A 94 6.27 -1.04 -5.50
N TYR A 95 7.55 -1.34 -5.29
CA TYR A 95 8.65 -0.67 -5.98
C TYR A 95 9.45 -1.68 -6.79
N GLU A 96 9.85 -1.26 -7.99
CA GLU A 96 10.61 -2.09 -8.91
C GLU A 96 11.96 -2.50 -8.30
N GLY A 97 12.28 -3.79 -8.44
CA GLY A 97 13.56 -4.32 -7.96
C GLY A 97 13.72 -4.45 -6.46
N SER A 98 12.67 -4.18 -5.69
CA SER A 98 12.74 -4.23 -4.23
C SER A 98 11.90 -5.36 -3.66
N GLU A 99 12.52 -6.22 -2.88
CA GLU A 99 11.83 -7.23 -2.09
C GLU A 99 11.33 -6.69 -0.75
N THR A 100 11.85 -5.53 -0.34
CA THR A 100 11.49 -4.90 0.93
C THR A 100 10.05 -4.40 0.95
N TYR A 101 9.55 -3.99 -0.20
CA TYR A 101 8.24 -3.35 -0.32
C TYR A 101 7.22 -4.24 -1.02
N LYS A 102 7.12 -5.48 -0.56
CA LYS A 102 6.06 -6.37 -1.02
C LYS A 102 4.77 -6.11 -0.26
N VAL A 103 3.68 -6.07 -1.01
CA VAL A 103 2.35 -5.95 -0.45
C VAL A 103 1.67 -7.30 -0.52
N ASN A 104 1.23 -7.80 0.63
CA ASN A 104 0.41 -8.99 0.72
C ASN A 104 -1.04 -8.56 0.94
N ALA A 105 -1.92 -8.93 0.04
CA ALA A 105 -3.31 -8.51 0.07
C ALA A 105 -4.22 -9.69 -0.19
N THR A 106 -5.50 -9.53 0.14
CA THR A 106 -6.54 -10.47 -0.25
C THR A 106 -7.27 -9.89 -1.44
N SER A 107 -7.46 -10.68 -2.49
CA SER A 107 -8.15 -10.21 -3.68
C SER A 107 -9.24 -11.19 -4.09
N PHE A 108 -10.33 -10.66 -4.66
CA PHE A 108 -11.43 -11.49 -5.15
C PHE A 108 -12.26 -10.68 -6.15
N PRO A 109 -12.91 -11.36 -7.12
CA PRO A 109 -13.79 -10.68 -8.06
C PRO A 109 -15.16 -10.47 -7.43
N ASP A 110 -15.95 -9.55 -8.00
CA ASP A 110 -17.37 -9.47 -7.67
C ASP A 110 -18.13 -10.61 -8.37
N GLU A 111 -19.44 -10.70 -8.12
CA GLU A 111 -20.28 -11.79 -8.65
C GLU A 111 -20.27 -11.84 -10.18
N ASP A 112 -20.23 -10.69 -10.82
CA ASP A 112 -20.28 -10.59 -12.28
C ASP A 112 -18.91 -10.67 -12.93
N GLY A 113 -17.84 -10.61 -12.14
CA GLY A 113 -16.48 -10.59 -12.66
C GLY A 113 -16.05 -9.26 -13.27
N ASP A 114 -16.85 -8.20 -13.08
CA ASP A 114 -16.58 -6.88 -13.65
C ASP A 114 -15.65 -6.04 -12.78
N ARG A 115 -15.49 -6.42 -11.52
CA ARG A 115 -14.67 -5.70 -10.55
C ARG A 115 -13.74 -6.64 -9.84
N LEU A 116 -12.61 -6.09 -9.43
CA LEU A 116 -11.65 -6.78 -8.59
C LEU A 116 -11.51 -5.98 -7.29
N PHE A 117 -11.71 -6.65 -6.17
CA PHE A 117 -11.48 -6.07 -4.85
C PHE A 117 -10.12 -6.50 -4.34
N ILE A 118 -9.36 -5.55 -3.79
CA ILE A 118 -8.06 -5.81 -3.19
C ILE A 118 -8.09 -5.23 -1.78
N ILE A 119 -7.98 -6.10 -0.78
CA ILE A 119 -7.99 -5.71 0.63
C ILE A 119 -6.56 -5.73 1.13
N ILE A 120 -6.04 -4.56 1.50
CA ILE A 120 -4.68 -4.40 2.01
C ILE A 120 -4.75 -4.30 3.52
N PRO A 121 -4.26 -5.32 4.25
CA PRO A 121 -4.32 -5.32 5.71
C PRO A 121 -3.28 -4.38 6.32
N LYS A 122 -3.38 -4.17 7.63
CA LYS A 122 -2.50 -3.29 8.38
C LYS A 122 -1.02 -3.59 8.11
N GLN A 123 -0.64 -4.86 8.02
CA GLN A 123 0.74 -5.27 7.82
C GLN A 123 1.35 -4.72 6.53
N ALA A 124 0.52 -4.48 5.51
CA ALA A 124 0.98 -4.00 4.23
C ALA A 124 0.66 -2.52 3.99
N ALA A 125 -0.36 -2.00 4.68
CA ALA A 125 -0.87 -0.65 4.43
C ALA A 125 0.16 0.45 4.71
N TRP A 126 1.08 0.22 5.65
CA TRP A 126 2.07 1.22 6.03
C TRP A 126 3.09 1.51 4.92
N LEU A 127 3.38 0.52 4.08
CA LEU A 127 4.45 0.63 3.07
C LEU A 127 4.26 1.80 2.12
N GLY A 128 3.10 1.86 1.47
CA GLY A 128 2.84 2.89 0.46
C GLY A 128 2.58 4.26 1.05
N GLY A 129 2.10 4.31 2.31
CA GLY A 129 1.71 5.56 2.95
C GLY A 129 2.80 6.17 3.82
N MET A 130 3.32 5.40 4.77
CA MET A 130 4.21 5.96 5.79
C MET A 130 5.60 6.25 5.26
N VAL A 131 6.18 5.35 4.47
CA VAL A 131 7.50 5.57 3.91
C VAL A 131 7.47 6.78 2.96
N ASP A 132 6.47 6.82 2.08
CA ASP A 132 6.31 7.94 1.15
C ASP A 132 6.10 9.26 1.88
N LEU A 133 5.24 9.28 2.89
CA LEU A 133 4.95 10.46 3.67
C LEU A 133 6.21 11.01 4.33
N VAL A 134 6.97 10.15 4.99
CA VAL A 134 8.16 10.55 5.73
C VAL A 134 9.29 11.00 4.80
N GLU A 135 9.52 10.28 3.71
CA GLU A 135 10.59 10.62 2.77
C GLU A 135 10.31 11.92 2.02
N LYS A 136 9.05 12.22 1.76
CA LYS A 136 8.69 13.48 1.10
C LYS A 136 8.75 14.69 2.03
N GLU A 137 8.44 14.51 3.31
CA GLU A 137 8.46 15.62 4.26
C GLU A 137 9.86 16.03 4.69
N GLN A 138 10.82 15.12 4.55
CA GLN A 138 12.21 15.41 4.91
C GLN A 138 13.09 15.27 3.66
N ALA A 139 13.36 16.39 2.99
CA ALA A 139 14.10 16.40 1.73
C ALA A 139 15.46 15.69 1.86
N GLY A 140 15.75 14.80 0.92
CA GLY A 140 17.00 14.07 0.89
C GLY A 140 17.02 12.83 1.79
N LEU A 141 15.95 12.58 2.54
CA LEU A 141 15.89 11.42 3.41
C LEU A 141 15.67 10.15 2.59
N LYS A 142 16.47 9.13 2.90
CA LYS A 142 16.21 7.76 2.49
C LYS A 142 16.27 6.91 3.75
N LEU A 143 15.17 6.24 4.07
CA LEU A 143 15.12 5.41 5.26
C LEU A 143 16.02 4.19 5.10
N THR A 144 16.80 3.90 6.14
CA THR A 144 17.59 2.67 6.20
C THR A 144 16.69 1.49 6.50
N GLU A 145 17.16 0.28 6.27
CA GLU A 145 16.40 -0.92 6.61
C GLU A 145 16.03 -0.96 8.09
N ALA A 146 16.94 -0.54 8.97
CA ALA A 146 16.67 -0.48 10.40
C ALA A 146 15.59 0.54 10.73
N GLN A 147 15.61 1.69 10.07
CA GLN A 147 14.56 2.72 10.25
C GLN A 147 13.21 2.25 9.74
N ILE A 148 13.19 1.56 8.61
CA ILE A 148 11.95 0.98 8.07
C ILE A 148 11.37 -0.05 9.03
N ALA A 149 12.21 -0.93 9.58
CA ALA A 149 11.77 -1.95 10.53
C ALA A 149 11.20 -1.31 11.80
N GLU A 150 11.84 -0.26 12.31
CA GLU A 150 11.34 0.47 13.48
C GLU A 150 10.03 1.17 13.19
N LEU A 151 9.91 1.79 12.01
CA LEU A 151 8.68 2.45 11.58
C LEU A 151 7.52 1.45 11.47
N GLU A 152 7.78 0.27 10.90
CA GLU A 152 6.78 -0.80 10.83
C GLU A 152 6.31 -1.20 12.23
N LYS A 153 7.26 -1.45 13.13
CA LYS A 153 6.96 -1.84 14.51
C LYS A 153 6.09 -0.82 15.20
N GLU A 154 6.44 0.46 15.08
CA GLU A 154 5.67 1.55 15.68
C GLU A 154 4.27 1.67 15.05
N PHE A 155 4.19 1.52 13.73
CA PHE A 155 2.91 1.55 13.02
C PHE A 155 1.99 0.42 13.51
N MET A 156 2.52 -0.78 13.62
CA MET A 156 1.74 -1.94 14.08
C MET A 156 1.23 -1.77 15.50
N ALA A 157 2.01 -1.10 16.36
CA ALA A 157 1.62 -0.85 17.75
C ALA A 157 0.67 0.33 17.89
N THR A 158 0.72 1.30 16.98
CA THR A 158 -0.06 2.53 17.04
C THR A 158 -1.50 2.33 16.60
N PHE A 159 -1.71 1.46 15.63
CA PHE A 159 -3.04 1.22 15.05
C PHE A 159 -3.56 -0.16 15.42
N GLU A 160 -4.79 -0.18 15.95
CA GLU A 160 -5.53 -1.44 16.08
C GLU A 160 -5.95 -1.92 14.70
N THR A 161 -6.48 -1.01 13.88
CA THR A 161 -6.93 -1.30 12.52
C THR A 161 -6.40 -0.24 11.57
N PHE A 162 -5.87 -0.69 10.44
CA PHE A 162 -5.55 0.19 9.32
C PHE A 162 -5.71 -0.66 8.06
N THR A 163 -6.92 -0.63 7.50
CA THR A 163 -7.27 -1.48 6.36
C THR A 163 -7.67 -0.62 5.18
N VAL A 164 -7.12 -0.93 4.01
CA VAL A 164 -7.46 -0.26 2.76
C VAL A 164 -8.15 -1.26 1.85
N ILE A 165 -9.30 -0.88 1.31
CA ILE A 165 -10.04 -1.69 0.37
C ILE A 165 -10.06 -0.95 -0.96
N LEU A 166 -9.52 -1.58 -2.00
CA LEU A 166 -9.52 -1.03 -3.35
C LEU A 166 -10.56 -1.75 -4.19
N SER A 167 -11.20 -1.01 -5.07
CA SER A 167 -12.13 -1.54 -6.05
C SER A 167 -11.62 -1.13 -7.44
N LEU A 168 -11.33 -2.12 -8.28
CA LEU A 168 -10.85 -1.90 -9.65
C LEU A 168 -11.93 -2.36 -10.63
N SER A 169 -12.07 -1.62 -11.71
CA SER A 169 -13.00 -1.97 -12.78
C SER A 169 -12.24 -2.74 -13.84
N LYS A 170 -12.77 -3.87 -14.27
CA LYS A 170 -12.18 -4.66 -15.36
C LYS A 170 -12.47 -3.97 -16.69
N LYS A 171 -11.44 -3.82 -17.49
CA LYS A 171 -11.58 -3.25 -18.83
C LYS A 171 -12.08 -4.26 -19.84
#